data_a6fb1f2fa13fad710c6af1096414b6a5
#
_entry.id   a6fb1f2fa13fad710c6af1096414b6a5
#
_cell.length_a   1.000
_cell.length_b   1.000
_cell.length_c   1.000
_cell.angle_alpha   90.00
_cell.angle_beta   90.00
_cell.angle_gamma   90.00
#
_symmetry.space_group_name_H-M   'P 1'
#
loop_
_entity.id
_entity.type
_entity.pdbx_description
1 polymer ?
#
loop_
_entity_poly.entity_id
_entity_poly.type
_entity_poly.pdbx_seq_one_letter_code
_entity_poly.pdbx_strand_id
1 'polypeptide(L)'
;MKYLLLPAALGLWTAPVVADVPQAPARFDSRFVQTRSLPGFSAPLTSHGVMRFDKQHGFYWEITDPYHYVFQMGSAGASETLPDGSVRQLDPAETPWLAAVQHIIVNALSGDRSDLQRYFQVVVTPLPRGERVDLTPRQGPMSEAIVDIRVTESAPGHPQLIEIKETSGDHMDIRFIPSAP
;
A
#
# COMPACT_ATOMS: atom_id res chain seq x y z
N MET A 1 16.14 -12.32 75.06
CA MET A 1 15.71 -11.32 74.14
C MET A 1 16.66 -11.43 72.87
N LYS A 2 16.15 -12.06 71.79
CA LYS A 2 16.86 -12.24 70.53
C LYS A 2 16.14 -11.44 69.46
N TYR A 3 16.77 -10.37 69.00
CA TYR A 3 16.28 -9.58 67.89
C TYR A 3 16.62 -10.25 66.56
N LEU A 4 15.61 -10.66 65.79
CA LEU A 4 15.74 -11.23 64.48
C LEU A 4 15.62 -10.08 63.45
N LEU A 5 16.72 -9.74 62.78
CA LEU A 5 16.76 -8.77 61.68
C LEU A 5 16.39 -9.49 60.37
N LEU A 6 15.26 -9.11 59.77
CA LEU A 6 14.90 -9.50 58.39
C LEU A 6 15.61 -8.55 57.39
N PRO A 7 16.22 -9.04 56.33
CA PRO A 7 16.69 -8.19 55.24
C PRO A 7 15.52 -7.85 54.30
N ALA A 8 15.29 -6.58 54.07
CA ALA A 8 14.37 -6.09 53.03
C ALA A 8 14.99 -6.31 51.64
N ALA A 9 14.44 -7.24 50.90
CA ALA A 9 14.78 -7.43 49.48
C ALA A 9 14.09 -6.36 48.64
N LEU A 10 14.84 -5.36 48.17
CA LEU A 10 14.37 -4.42 47.11
C LEU A 10 14.34 -5.17 45.78
N GLY A 11 13.16 -5.62 45.38
CA GLY A 11 12.91 -6.12 44.05
C GLY A 11 12.93 -4.96 43.03
N LEU A 12 13.93 -4.89 42.22
CA LEU A 12 13.95 -4.04 41.04
C LEU A 12 12.95 -4.58 40.01
N TRP A 13 11.78 -3.96 39.95
CA TRP A 13 10.83 -4.19 38.89
C TRP A 13 11.33 -3.47 37.62
N THR A 14 11.95 -4.22 36.70
CA THR A 14 12.21 -3.74 35.34
C THR A 14 10.88 -3.79 34.58
N ALA A 15 10.25 -2.65 34.37
CA ALA A 15 9.11 -2.55 33.46
C ALA A 15 9.56 -2.97 32.06
N PRO A 16 8.81 -3.81 31.33
CA PRO A 16 9.11 -4.11 29.94
C PRO A 16 9.00 -2.81 29.13
N VAL A 17 10.08 -2.44 28.44
CA VAL A 17 10.04 -1.41 27.42
C VAL A 17 9.20 -1.99 26.27
N VAL A 18 7.94 -1.59 26.21
CA VAL A 18 7.10 -1.86 25.04
C VAL A 18 7.68 -1.00 23.93
N ALA A 19 8.36 -1.64 22.97
CA ALA A 19 8.80 -0.98 21.76
C ALA A 19 7.55 -0.41 21.06
N ASP A 20 7.55 0.89 20.84
CA ASP A 20 6.49 1.57 20.10
C ASP A 20 6.51 1.03 18.67
N VAL A 21 5.53 0.20 18.33
CA VAL A 21 5.39 -0.32 16.96
C VAL A 21 4.87 0.84 16.12
N PRO A 22 5.62 1.29 15.10
CA PRO A 22 5.18 2.38 14.24
C PRO A 22 3.79 2.07 13.68
N GLN A 23 2.81 2.88 14.03
CA GLN A 23 1.47 2.74 13.48
C GLN A 23 1.44 3.36 12.09
N ALA A 24 0.79 2.68 11.15
CA ALA A 24 0.56 3.23 9.83
C ALA A 24 -0.25 4.53 9.90
N PRO A 25 0.00 5.49 9.02
CA PRO A 25 -0.66 6.77 9.05
C PRO A 25 -2.17 6.64 8.81
N ALA A 26 -2.96 7.45 9.50
CA ALA A 26 -4.40 7.54 9.23
C ALA A 26 -4.67 8.22 7.87
N ARG A 27 -3.68 8.93 7.33
CA ARG A 27 -3.71 9.65 6.07
C ARG A 27 -2.36 9.54 5.38
N PHE A 28 -2.41 9.33 4.06
CA PHE A 28 -1.24 9.37 3.18
C PHE A 28 -1.52 10.34 2.03
N ASP A 29 -0.57 11.22 1.71
CA ASP A 29 -0.63 12.17 0.60
C ASP A 29 0.77 12.23 -0.03
N SER A 30 0.87 11.94 -1.32
CA SER A 30 2.15 11.92 -2.02
C SER A 30 1.97 12.20 -3.51
N ARG A 31 2.95 12.84 -4.10
CA ARG A 31 3.14 12.80 -5.54
C ARG A 31 3.76 11.47 -5.94
N PHE A 32 3.57 11.07 -7.18
CA PHE A 32 4.22 9.89 -7.72
C PHE A 32 4.69 10.10 -9.16
N VAL A 33 5.67 9.29 -9.55
CA VAL A 33 6.03 9.02 -10.94
C VAL A 33 5.73 7.55 -11.20
N GLN A 34 4.91 7.29 -12.20
CA GLN A 34 4.59 5.96 -12.69
C GLN A 34 5.30 5.73 -14.01
N THR A 35 5.98 4.59 -14.13
CA THR A 35 6.62 4.14 -15.36
C THR A 35 6.04 2.80 -15.76
N ARG A 36 5.53 2.66 -16.98
CA ARG A 36 4.97 1.41 -17.50
C ARG A 36 5.75 0.95 -18.73
N SER A 37 6.34 -0.22 -18.62
CA SER A 37 7.01 -0.91 -19.73
C SER A 37 6.05 -1.90 -20.36
N LEU A 38 5.86 -1.81 -21.67
CA LEU A 38 4.96 -2.66 -22.44
C LEU A 38 5.78 -3.55 -23.37
N PRO A 39 5.47 -4.83 -23.52
CA PRO A 39 6.09 -5.70 -24.50
C PRO A 39 5.96 -5.12 -25.91
N GLY A 40 7.07 -5.08 -26.64
CA GLY A 40 7.10 -4.53 -28.01
C GLY A 40 7.31 -3.02 -28.10
N PHE A 41 7.31 -2.30 -27.00
CA PHE A 41 7.67 -0.87 -26.98
C PHE A 41 9.13 -0.70 -26.53
N SER A 42 9.88 0.15 -27.22
CA SER A 42 11.30 0.40 -26.91
C SER A 42 11.52 1.38 -25.77
N ALA A 43 10.52 2.19 -25.44
CA ALA A 43 10.58 3.16 -24.35
C ALA A 43 9.37 2.99 -23.43
N PRO A 44 9.58 3.11 -22.11
CA PRO A 44 8.48 3.06 -21.15
C PRO A 44 7.61 4.31 -21.24
N LEU A 45 6.33 4.16 -20.91
CA LEU A 45 5.39 5.26 -20.72
C LEU A 45 5.55 5.82 -19.33
N THR A 46 5.69 7.13 -19.20
CA THR A 46 5.83 7.81 -17.91
C THR A 46 4.63 8.71 -17.67
N SER A 47 4.10 8.64 -16.44
CA SER A 47 3.01 9.49 -15.97
C SER A 47 3.38 10.10 -14.61
N HIS A 48 2.83 11.27 -14.32
CA HIS A 48 2.98 11.95 -13.05
C HIS A 48 1.62 12.16 -12.42
N GLY A 49 1.56 12.15 -11.10
CA GLY A 49 0.29 12.35 -10.44
C GLY A 49 0.40 12.52 -8.93
N VAL A 50 -0.75 12.47 -8.29
CA VAL A 50 -0.91 12.51 -6.84
C VAL A 50 -1.74 11.33 -6.36
N MET A 51 -1.37 10.80 -5.20
CA MET A 51 -2.12 9.79 -4.49
C MET A 51 -2.47 10.30 -3.10
N ARG A 52 -3.73 10.14 -2.71
CA ARG A 52 -4.20 10.43 -1.36
C ARG A 52 -4.97 9.24 -0.83
N PHE A 53 -4.75 8.96 0.42
CA PHE A 53 -5.51 7.97 1.17
C PHE A 53 -5.90 8.56 2.53
N ASP A 54 -7.14 8.36 2.90
CA ASP A 54 -7.67 8.71 4.21
C ASP A 54 -8.66 7.62 4.62
N LYS A 55 -8.56 7.14 5.87
CA LYS A 55 -9.43 6.06 6.37
C LYS A 55 -10.92 6.41 6.33
N GLN A 56 -11.27 7.69 6.37
CA GLN A 56 -12.66 8.17 6.34
C GLN A 56 -13.16 8.43 4.92
N HIS A 57 -12.27 8.96 4.04
CA HIS A 57 -12.63 9.40 2.68
C HIS A 57 -12.26 8.39 1.59
N GLY A 58 -11.36 7.42 1.91
CA GLY A 58 -10.94 6.39 0.98
C GLY A 58 -9.70 6.77 0.18
N PHE A 59 -9.63 6.28 -1.04
CA PHE A 59 -8.50 6.35 -1.93
C PHE A 59 -8.76 7.29 -3.11
N TYR A 60 -7.79 8.11 -3.44
CA TYR A 60 -7.78 9.03 -4.56
C TYR A 60 -6.45 8.89 -5.32
N TRP A 61 -6.55 8.65 -6.61
CA TRP A 61 -5.44 8.55 -7.54
C TRP A 61 -5.69 9.47 -8.72
N GLU A 62 -4.79 10.39 -8.99
CA GLU A 62 -4.90 11.34 -10.09
C GLU A 62 -3.63 11.31 -10.92
N ILE A 63 -3.75 11.06 -12.22
CA ILE A 63 -2.71 11.32 -13.21
C ILE A 63 -2.93 12.76 -13.71
N THR A 64 -1.88 13.57 -13.63
CA THR A 64 -1.90 14.98 -14.05
C THR A 64 -1.12 15.22 -15.36
N ASP A 65 -0.23 14.31 -15.72
CA ASP A 65 0.61 14.37 -16.92
C ASP A 65 0.91 12.93 -17.40
N PRO A 66 0.82 12.60 -18.70
CA PRO A 66 0.55 13.45 -19.87
C PRO A 66 -0.95 13.68 -20.17
N TYR A 67 -1.85 13.08 -19.42
CA TYR A 67 -3.31 13.25 -19.55
C TYR A 67 -3.93 13.36 -18.16
N HIS A 68 -5.12 13.94 -18.09
CA HIS A 68 -5.86 14.00 -16.83
C HIS A 68 -6.74 12.76 -16.69
N TYR A 69 -6.53 12.02 -15.58
CA TYR A 69 -7.35 10.86 -15.21
C TYR A 69 -7.45 10.80 -13.70
N VAL A 70 -8.64 10.56 -13.19
CA VAL A 70 -8.86 10.41 -11.75
C VAL A 70 -9.55 9.08 -11.47
N PHE A 71 -9.04 8.33 -10.52
CA PHE A 71 -9.70 7.19 -9.92
C PHE A 71 -9.98 7.50 -8.44
N GLN A 72 -11.21 7.30 -8.00
CA GLN A 72 -11.61 7.51 -6.62
C GLN A 72 -12.35 6.28 -6.12
N MET A 73 -12.13 5.93 -4.85
CA MET A 73 -12.79 4.80 -4.21
C MET A 73 -12.99 5.08 -2.73
N GLY A 74 -14.23 4.99 -2.27
CA GLY A 74 -14.61 5.24 -0.88
C GLY A 74 -15.88 4.50 -0.50
N SER A 75 -16.50 4.92 0.59
CA SER A 75 -17.75 4.32 1.10
C SER A 75 -18.93 4.45 0.14
N ALA A 76 -18.91 5.44 -0.76
CA ALA A 76 -19.95 5.67 -1.77
C ALA A 76 -19.75 4.83 -3.05
N GLY A 77 -18.70 3.99 -3.12
CA GLY A 77 -18.33 3.22 -4.30
C GLY A 77 -17.05 3.71 -4.95
N ALA A 78 -16.86 3.34 -6.21
CA ALA A 78 -15.71 3.73 -6.99
C ALA A 78 -16.15 4.44 -8.28
N SER A 79 -15.34 5.42 -8.71
CA SER A 79 -15.55 6.16 -9.95
C SER A 79 -14.23 6.51 -10.61
N GLU A 80 -14.29 6.74 -11.91
CA GLU A 80 -13.18 7.31 -12.67
C GLU A 80 -13.64 8.53 -13.47
N THR A 81 -12.72 9.49 -13.60
CA THR A 81 -12.87 10.61 -14.53
C THR A 81 -11.88 10.39 -15.66
N LEU A 82 -12.39 10.32 -16.88
CA LEU A 82 -11.63 10.08 -18.10
C LEU A 82 -10.99 11.38 -18.62
N PRO A 83 -10.01 11.31 -19.53
CA PRO A 83 -9.34 12.49 -20.07
C PRO A 83 -10.26 13.50 -20.78
N ASP A 84 -11.41 13.06 -21.25
CA ASP A 84 -12.43 13.93 -21.86
C ASP A 84 -13.33 14.64 -20.83
N GLY A 85 -13.08 14.41 -19.53
CA GLY A 85 -13.85 14.95 -18.41
C GLY A 85 -15.10 14.15 -18.07
N SER A 86 -15.44 13.10 -18.80
CA SER A 86 -16.58 12.23 -18.47
C SER A 86 -16.31 11.45 -17.18
N VAL A 87 -17.36 11.27 -16.37
CA VAL A 87 -17.28 10.52 -15.12
C VAL A 87 -18.05 9.21 -15.27
N ARG A 88 -17.37 8.10 -14.95
CA ARG A 88 -17.98 6.78 -14.96
C ARG A 88 -17.97 6.19 -13.55
N GLN A 89 -19.15 5.75 -13.08
CA GLN A 89 -19.22 4.93 -11.87
C GLN A 89 -18.79 3.50 -12.21
N LEU A 90 -18.02 2.89 -11.34
CA LEU A 90 -17.56 1.52 -11.51
C LEU A 90 -18.49 0.59 -10.72
N ASP A 91 -19.18 -0.29 -11.43
CA ASP A 91 -20.04 -1.30 -10.81
C ASP A 91 -19.16 -2.46 -10.28
N PRO A 92 -19.24 -2.79 -8.98
CA PRO A 92 -18.51 -3.94 -8.44
C PRO A 92 -18.88 -5.28 -9.11
N ALA A 93 -20.08 -5.40 -9.70
CA ALA A 93 -20.50 -6.59 -10.42
C ALA A 93 -19.79 -6.72 -11.78
N GLU A 94 -19.47 -5.59 -12.43
CA GLU A 94 -18.74 -5.55 -13.69
C GLU A 94 -17.21 -5.49 -13.50
N THR A 95 -16.77 -5.12 -12.29
CA THR A 95 -15.37 -4.98 -11.92
C THR A 95 -15.03 -5.77 -10.66
N PRO A 96 -15.09 -7.12 -10.67
CA PRO A 96 -14.89 -7.96 -9.48
C PRO A 96 -13.50 -7.78 -8.82
N TRP A 97 -12.50 -7.39 -9.63
CA TRP A 97 -11.15 -7.09 -9.14
C TRP A 97 -11.09 -5.82 -8.28
N LEU A 98 -12.07 -4.92 -8.43
CA LEU A 98 -12.07 -3.64 -7.72
C LEU A 98 -12.14 -3.81 -6.20
N ALA A 99 -12.95 -4.76 -5.72
CA ALA A 99 -13.01 -5.08 -4.30
C ALA A 99 -11.64 -5.56 -3.76
N ALA A 100 -10.95 -6.40 -4.53
CA ALA A 100 -9.62 -6.87 -4.16
C ALA A 100 -8.60 -5.72 -4.14
N VAL A 101 -8.60 -4.84 -5.14
CA VAL A 101 -7.75 -3.64 -5.18
C VAL A 101 -8.05 -2.72 -4.00
N GLN A 102 -9.32 -2.53 -3.65
CA GLN A 102 -9.72 -1.76 -2.49
C GLN A 102 -9.09 -2.32 -1.20
N HIS A 103 -9.24 -3.61 -0.97
CA HIS A 103 -8.66 -4.26 0.20
C HIS A 103 -7.14 -4.15 0.23
N ILE A 104 -6.47 -4.31 -0.92
CA ILE A 104 -5.01 -4.18 -1.02
C ILE A 104 -4.56 -2.77 -0.64
N ILE A 105 -5.16 -1.76 -1.27
CA ILE A 105 -4.76 -0.37 -1.06
C ILE A 105 -5.03 0.05 0.39
N VAL A 106 -6.25 -0.22 0.89
CA VAL A 106 -6.62 0.12 2.27
C VAL A 106 -5.71 -0.56 3.28
N ASN A 107 -5.45 -1.87 3.11
CA ASN A 107 -4.64 -2.63 4.05
C ASN A 107 -3.14 -2.30 3.94
N ALA A 108 -2.61 -2.11 2.73
CA ALA A 108 -1.22 -1.69 2.55
C ALA A 108 -0.96 -0.32 3.19
N LEU A 109 -1.84 0.65 2.95
CA LEU A 109 -1.70 2.01 3.48
C LEU A 109 -2.10 2.13 4.95
N SER A 110 -2.93 1.22 5.47
CA SER A 110 -3.26 1.18 6.91
C SER A 110 -2.25 0.41 7.74
N GLY A 111 -1.27 -0.25 7.10
CA GLY A 111 -0.29 -1.12 7.76
C GLY A 111 -0.88 -2.43 8.32
N ASP A 112 -2.17 -2.67 8.15
CA ASP A 112 -2.82 -3.93 8.50
C ASP A 112 -2.71 -4.91 7.33
N ARG A 113 -1.90 -5.93 7.51
CA ARG A 113 -1.63 -6.96 6.47
C ARG A 113 -2.45 -8.23 6.66
N SER A 114 -3.28 -8.30 7.69
CA SER A 114 -4.03 -9.52 8.02
C SER A 114 -4.95 -9.95 6.88
N ASP A 115 -5.63 -9.00 6.24
CA ASP A 115 -6.53 -9.27 5.12
C ASP A 115 -5.80 -9.55 3.81
N LEU A 116 -4.56 -9.05 3.62
CA LEU A 116 -3.78 -9.33 2.40
C LEU A 116 -3.54 -10.83 2.21
N GLN A 117 -3.39 -11.59 3.29
CA GLN A 117 -3.14 -13.03 3.25
C GLN A 117 -4.31 -13.84 2.66
N ARG A 118 -5.50 -13.27 2.59
CA ARG A 118 -6.66 -13.90 1.93
C ARG A 118 -6.48 -13.96 0.41
N TYR A 119 -5.87 -12.91 -0.15
CA TYR A 119 -5.73 -12.73 -1.60
C TYR A 119 -4.33 -13.03 -2.10
N PHE A 120 -3.32 -12.93 -1.23
CA PHE A 120 -1.90 -13.08 -1.57
C PHE A 120 -1.18 -14.06 -0.65
N GLN A 121 -0.13 -14.67 -1.18
CA GLN A 121 0.99 -15.11 -0.39
C GLN A 121 1.84 -13.86 -0.10
N VAL A 122 2.07 -13.57 1.18
CA VAL A 122 2.78 -12.37 1.64
C VAL A 122 4.12 -12.78 2.22
N VAL A 123 5.19 -12.19 1.70
CA VAL A 123 6.55 -12.36 2.23
C VAL A 123 7.10 -10.98 2.59
N VAL A 124 7.50 -10.82 3.85
CA VAL A 124 8.10 -9.57 4.35
C VAL A 124 9.59 -9.78 4.55
N THR A 125 10.39 -8.92 3.95
CA THR A 125 11.85 -8.95 4.05
C THR A 125 12.32 -7.62 4.66
N PRO A 126 12.94 -7.65 5.86
CA PRO A 126 13.54 -6.45 6.44
C PRO A 126 14.67 -5.90 5.55
N LEU A 127 14.72 -4.57 5.44
CA LEU A 127 15.79 -3.84 4.76
C LEU A 127 16.57 -2.99 5.77
N PRO A 128 17.77 -2.48 5.44
CA PRO A 128 18.52 -1.56 6.30
C PRO A 128 17.73 -0.29 6.69
N ARG A 129 16.77 0.09 5.84
CA ARG A 129 15.78 1.16 6.10
C ARG A 129 14.43 0.67 5.62
N GLY A 130 13.52 0.39 6.56
CA GLY A 130 12.17 -0.09 6.25
C GLY A 130 12.12 -1.59 5.91
N GLU A 131 11.28 -1.95 4.97
CA GLU A 131 11.03 -3.34 4.58
C GLU A 131 10.54 -3.45 3.13
N ARG A 132 10.60 -4.67 2.61
CA ARG A 132 10.01 -5.05 1.35
C ARG A 132 8.90 -6.07 1.59
N VAL A 133 7.77 -5.86 0.98
CA VAL A 133 6.62 -6.76 1.00
C VAL A 133 6.40 -7.30 -0.41
N ASP A 134 6.61 -8.60 -0.58
CA ASP A 134 6.34 -9.31 -1.83
C ASP A 134 4.96 -9.97 -1.72
N LEU A 135 4.08 -9.70 -2.68
CA LEU A 135 2.70 -10.17 -2.75
C LEU A 135 2.52 -11.02 -4.02
N THR A 136 2.32 -12.32 -3.85
CA THR A 136 1.99 -13.22 -4.97
C THR A 136 0.51 -13.56 -4.90
N PRO A 137 -0.30 -13.23 -5.93
CA PRO A 137 -1.72 -13.53 -5.93
C PRO A 137 -2.00 -15.02 -5.74
N ARG A 138 -3.00 -15.36 -4.92
CA ARG A 138 -3.53 -16.73 -4.86
C ARG A 138 -4.41 -16.99 -6.08
N GLN A 139 -4.75 -18.26 -6.33
CA GLN A 139 -5.67 -18.60 -7.42
C GLN A 139 -6.97 -17.79 -7.34
N GLY A 140 -7.36 -17.19 -8.46
CA GLY A 140 -8.53 -16.34 -8.58
C GLY A 140 -8.34 -15.26 -9.65
N PRO A 141 -9.32 -14.35 -9.84
CA PRO A 141 -9.29 -13.33 -10.89
C PRO A 141 -8.02 -12.45 -10.88
N MET A 142 -7.46 -12.22 -9.69
CA MET A 142 -6.23 -11.43 -9.56
C MET A 142 -5.02 -12.13 -10.19
N SER A 143 -4.88 -13.46 -10.02
CA SER A 143 -3.77 -14.23 -10.59
C SER A 143 -3.85 -14.38 -12.12
N GLU A 144 -5.00 -14.08 -12.71
CA GLU A 144 -5.14 -14.03 -14.18
C GLU A 144 -4.54 -12.75 -14.76
N ALA A 145 -4.45 -11.68 -13.98
CA ALA A 145 -3.96 -10.38 -14.40
C ALA A 145 -2.56 -10.06 -13.85
N ILE A 146 -2.27 -10.44 -12.61
CA ILE A 146 -1.05 -10.05 -11.88
C ILE A 146 -0.20 -11.28 -11.57
N VAL A 147 1.09 -11.18 -11.86
CA VAL A 147 2.10 -12.20 -11.49
C VAL A 147 2.61 -11.95 -10.08
N ASP A 148 3.08 -10.75 -9.80
CA ASP A 148 3.55 -10.33 -8.48
C ASP A 148 3.42 -8.81 -8.28
N ILE A 149 3.30 -8.41 -7.02
CA ILE A 149 3.40 -7.01 -6.59
C ILE A 149 4.48 -6.94 -5.52
N ARG A 150 5.39 -5.99 -5.65
CA ARG A 150 6.41 -5.70 -4.65
C ARG A 150 6.24 -4.30 -4.12
N VAL A 151 6.19 -4.15 -2.81
CA VAL A 151 6.12 -2.85 -2.14
C VAL A 151 7.37 -2.66 -1.30
N THR A 152 8.11 -1.58 -1.55
CA THR A 152 9.21 -1.14 -0.69
C THR A 152 8.71 0.01 0.16
N GLU A 153 8.81 -0.13 1.47
CA GLU A 153 8.32 0.82 2.47
C GLU A 153 9.45 1.31 3.35
N SER A 154 9.42 2.60 3.72
CA SER A 154 10.33 3.17 4.74
C SER A 154 9.87 2.84 6.16
N ALA A 155 8.58 2.66 6.35
CA ALA A 155 7.88 2.18 7.54
C ALA A 155 6.53 1.61 7.10
N PRO A 156 5.84 0.80 7.92
CA PRO A 156 4.51 0.29 7.58
C PRO A 156 3.55 1.39 7.14
N GLY A 157 2.94 1.24 5.97
CA GLY A 157 2.03 2.24 5.37
C GLY A 157 2.70 3.47 4.76
N HIS A 158 4.04 3.48 4.63
CA HIS A 158 4.79 4.55 3.96
C HIS A 158 5.53 4.00 2.73
N PRO A 159 4.82 3.71 1.64
CA PRO A 159 5.41 3.18 0.43
C PRO A 159 6.36 4.18 -0.23
N GLN A 160 7.48 3.68 -0.72
CA GLN A 160 8.46 4.42 -1.52
C GLN A 160 8.41 3.99 -2.99
N LEU A 161 8.21 2.69 -3.21
CA LEU A 161 8.14 2.10 -4.54
C LEU A 161 7.14 0.95 -4.53
N ILE A 162 6.30 0.90 -5.55
CA ILE A 162 5.46 -0.26 -5.88
C ILE A 162 5.85 -0.72 -7.27
N GLU A 163 6.19 -1.99 -7.39
CA GLU A 163 6.51 -2.68 -8.65
C GLU A 163 5.41 -3.71 -8.90
N ILE A 164 4.81 -3.70 -10.08
CA ILE A 164 3.75 -4.62 -10.48
C ILE A 164 4.15 -5.32 -11.77
N LYS A 165 4.08 -6.65 -11.77
CA LYS A 165 4.24 -7.46 -12.98
C LYS A 165 2.90 -8.05 -13.36
N GLU A 166 2.50 -7.82 -14.59
CA GLU A 166 1.27 -8.34 -15.17
C GLU A 166 1.53 -9.60 -15.98
N THR A 167 0.53 -10.46 -16.09
CA THR A 167 0.60 -11.69 -16.90
C THR A 167 0.71 -11.41 -18.41
N SER A 168 0.29 -10.22 -18.85
CA SER A 168 0.52 -9.68 -20.18
C SER A 168 2.00 -9.49 -20.53
N GLY A 169 2.87 -9.47 -19.51
CA GLY A 169 4.28 -9.11 -19.63
C GLY A 169 4.55 -7.63 -19.37
N ASP A 170 3.52 -6.85 -19.08
CA ASP A 170 3.66 -5.46 -18.67
C ASP A 170 4.36 -5.40 -17.30
N HIS A 171 5.14 -4.34 -17.13
CA HIS A 171 5.77 -4.01 -15.86
C HIS A 171 5.50 -2.55 -15.50
N MET A 172 5.06 -2.30 -14.27
CA MET A 172 4.73 -0.96 -13.80
C MET A 172 5.48 -0.67 -12.51
N ASP A 173 6.19 0.45 -12.48
CA ASP A 173 6.83 1.01 -11.31
C ASP A 173 6.12 2.30 -10.89
N ILE A 174 5.77 2.41 -9.62
CA ILE A 174 5.18 3.61 -9.03
C ILE A 174 6.10 4.07 -7.91
N ARG A 175 6.80 5.17 -8.15
CA ARG A 175 7.72 5.78 -7.19
C ARG A 175 7.06 6.96 -6.51
N PHE A 176 6.93 6.90 -5.20
CA PHE A 176 6.39 7.99 -4.39
C PHE A 176 7.47 9.03 -4.08
N ILE A 177 7.09 10.29 -4.19
CA ILE A 177 7.95 11.44 -3.91
C ILE A 177 7.46 12.05 -2.60
N PRO A 178 8.23 11.94 -1.50
CA PRO A 178 7.82 12.53 -0.23
C PRO A 178 7.48 14.01 -0.41
N SER A 179 6.35 14.43 0.14
CA SER A 179 6.06 15.86 0.27
C SER A 179 7.14 16.46 1.17
N ALA A 180 7.73 17.56 0.76
CA ALA A 180 8.63 18.29 1.65
C ALA A 180 7.87 18.67 2.94
N PRO A 181 8.50 18.59 4.10
CA PRO A 181 7.90 18.94 5.38
C PRO A 181 7.48 20.40 5.43
#